data_d23e67934de6f2839be26c57bbed3901
#
_entry.id   d23e67934de6f2839be26c57bbed3901
#
_cell.length_a   1.000
_cell.length_b   1.000
_cell.length_c   1.000
_cell.angle_alpha   90.00
_cell.angle_beta   90.00
_cell.angle_gamma   90.00
#
_symmetry.space_group_name_H-M   'P 1'
#
loop_
_entity.id
_entity.type
_entity.pdbx_description
1 polymer ?
#
loop_
_entity_poly.entity_id
_entity_poly.type
_entity_poly.pdbx_seq_one_letter_code
_entity_poly.pdbx_strand_id
1 'polypeptide(L)'
;FYTLSLHDALPIYISGSVFYVLLYDYSYLGGAHPNTVYFAWNYDLDSGMFLTISELAADPQTFTLAVADMIEVQAEEQIASTPELEGRSLSDVYWDNYRETLEKWSSDYAASFDADGLTVIFSAYELASYANGPQEFHFPYAALDSYWSDSGRAVLGLD
;
A
#
# COMPACT_ATOMS: atom_id res chain seq x y z
N PHE A 1 16.07 -26.62 13.71
CA PHE A 1 15.43 -25.34 13.31
C PHE A 1 14.02 -25.64 12.84
N TYR A 2 13.02 -25.14 13.55
CA TYR A 2 11.62 -25.20 13.10
C TYR A 2 11.33 -23.87 12.41
N THR A 3 11.09 -23.89 11.09
CA THR A 3 10.56 -22.77 10.35
C THR A 3 9.04 -22.89 10.40
N LEU A 4 8.36 -21.92 10.99
CA LEU A 4 6.92 -21.76 10.87
C LEU A 4 6.67 -20.66 9.85
N SER A 5 6.06 -21.01 8.74
CA SER A 5 5.56 -20.06 7.74
C SER A 5 4.06 -20.26 7.63
N LEU A 6 3.31 -19.19 7.80
CA LEU A 6 1.87 -19.15 7.59
C LEU A 6 1.61 -18.16 6.46
N HIS A 7 0.91 -18.63 5.45
CA HIS A 7 0.41 -17.79 4.37
C HIS A 7 -1.10 -17.69 4.57
N ASP A 8 -1.61 -16.49 4.70
CA ASP A 8 -3.05 -16.26 4.77
C ASP A 8 -3.45 -15.24 3.70
N ALA A 9 -4.60 -15.48 3.08
CA ALA A 9 -5.20 -14.56 2.14
C ALA A 9 -6.19 -13.66 2.90
N LEU A 10 -5.88 -12.37 2.97
CA LEU A 10 -6.81 -11.36 3.44
C LEU A 10 -7.83 -11.05 2.31
N PRO A 11 -8.86 -10.25 2.56
CA PRO A 11 -10.07 -10.27 1.75
C PRO A 11 -9.79 -10.19 0.25
N ILE A 12 -10.48 -11.07 -0.46
CA ILE A 12 -10.63 -11.02 -1.90
C ILE A 12 -11.76 -10.04 -2.18
N TYR A 13 -11.51 -9.03 -2.99
CA TYR A 13 -12.52 -8.07 -3.39
C TYR A 13 -12.58 -7.95 -4.91
N ILE A 14 -13.77 -7.70 -5.43
CA ILE A 14 -14.01 -7.42 -6.86
C ILE A 14 -14.75 -6.10 -6.95
N SER A 15 -14.17 -5.14 -7.69
CA SER A 15 -14.81 -3.88 -8.06
C SER A 15 -14.64 -3.65 -9.55
N GLY A 16 -15.72 -3.37 -10.25
CA GLY A 16 -15.68 -3.32 -11.71
C GLY A 16 -15.18 -4.64 -12.26
N SER A 17 -14.10 -4.62 -13.05
CA SER A 17 -13.38 -5.81 -13.52
C SER A 17 -12.15 -6.17 -12.67
N VAL A 18 -11.83 -5.42 -11.63
CA VAL A 18 -10.64 -5.68 -10.81
C VAL A 18 -10.93 -6.74 -9.76
N PHE A 19 -10.14 -7.80 -9.80
CA PHE A 19 -10.01 -8.78 -8.74
C PHE A 19 -8.69 -8.53 -8.02
N TYR A 20 -8.73 -8.36 -6.70
CA TYR A 20 -7.50 -8.26 -5.94
C TYR A 20 -7.43 -9.26 -4.79
N VAL A 21 -6.21 -9.58 -4.43
CA VAL A 21 -5.88 -10.43 -3.28
C VAL A 21 -4.77 -9.74 -2.50
N LEU A 22 -5.01 -9.49 -1.23
CA LEU A 22 -3.98 -9.12 -0.28
C LEU A 22 -3.51 -10.38 0.45
N LEU A 23 -2.22 -10.61 0.46
CA LEU A 23 -1.57 -11.76 1.10
C LEU A 23 -0.57 -11.26 2.12
N TYR A 24 -0.36 -12.01 3.19
CA TYR A 24 0.80 -11.82 4.03
C TYR A 24 1.55 -13.15 4.27
N ASP A 25 2.85 -13.06 4.31
CA ASP A 25 3.73 -14.14 4.74
C ASP A 25 4.25 -13.84 6.14
N TYR A 26 3.86 -14.67 7.09
CA TYR A 26 4.39 -14.66 8.45
C TYR A 26 5.42 -15.75 8.58
N SER A 27 6.67 -15.37 8.89
CA SER A 27 7.76 -16.30 9.03
C SER A 27 8.53 -16.08 10.33
N TYR A 28 8.90 -17.18 11.02
CA TYR A 28 9.79 -17.17 12.17
C TYR A 28 10.94 -18.15 11.95
N LEU A 29 12.11 -17.62 11.70
CA LEU A 29 13.34 -18.39 11.43
C LEU A 29 14.25 -18.50 12.65
N GLY A 30 13.75 -18.15 13.83
CA GLY A 30 14.55 -17.96 15.03
C GLY A 30 15.14 -16.55 15.08
N GLY A 31 15.26 -16.00 16.27
CA GLY A 31 15.75 -14.63 16.49
C GLY A 31 14.85 -13.86 17.44
N ALA A 32 14.96 -12.53 17.43
CA ALA A 32 14.25 -11.67 18.39
C ALA A 32 12.75 -11.59 18.13
N HIS A 33 12.31 -11.68 16.85
CA HIS A 33 10.92 -11.52 16.44
C HIS A 33 10.65 -12.25 15.12
N PRO A 34 9.36 -12.54 14.79
CA PRO A 34 8.96 -12.99 13.47
C PRO A 34 9.07 -11.87 12.43
N ASN A 35 8.93 -12.21 11.16
CA ASN A 35 8.76 -11.27 10.06
C ASN A 35 7.41 -11.45 9.40
N THR A 36 6.79 -10.34 9.02
CA THR A 36 5.54 -10.33 8.26
C THR A 36 5.73 -9.43 7.04
N VAL A 37 5.51 -9.99 5.86
CA VAL A 37 5.61 -9.26 4.59
C VAL A 37 4.27 -9.31 3.89
N TYR A 38 3.81 -8.16 3.41
CA TYR A 38 2.55 -8.02 2.69
C TYR A 38 2.80 -8.02 1.19
N PHE A 39 1.88 -8.64 0.44
CA PHE A 39 1.86 -8.68 -1.00
C PHE A 39 0.43 -8.39 -1.48
N ALA A 40 0.31 -7.66 -2.57
CA ALA A 40 -0.98 -7.45 -3.22
C ALA A 40 -0.90 -7.84 -4.69
N TRP A 41 -1.93 -8.52 -5.16
CA TRP A 41 -2.11 -8.82 -6.58
C TRP A 41 -3.42 -8.22 -7.06
N ASN A 42 -3.31 -7.38 -8.07
CA ASN A 42 -4.44 -6.80 -8.75
C ASN A 42 -4.52 -7.40 -10.15
N TYR A 43 -5.69 -7.82 -10.55
CA TYR A 43 -5.91 -8.56 -11.79
C TYR A 43 -7.17 -8.04 -12.48
N ASP A 44 -7.08 -7.70 -13.74
CA ASP A 44 -8.23 -7.33 -14.55
C ASP A 44 -8.85 -8.59 -15.16
N LEU A 45 -10.09 -8.88 -14.79
CA LEU A 45 -10.82 -10.05 -15.23
C LEU A 45 -11.21 -9.99 -16.72
N ASP A 46 -11.36 -8.78 -17.27
CA ASP A 46 -11.78 -8.60 -18.65
C ASP A 46 -10.60 -8.80 -19.61
N SER A 47 -9.44 -8.23 -19.30
CA SER A 47 -8.23 -8.42 -20.12
C SER A 47 -7.47 -9.70 -19.80
N GLY A 48 -7.66 -10.27 -18.62
CA GLY A 48 -6.90 -11.42 -18.13
C GLY A 48 -5.46 -11.08 -17.77
N MET A 49 -5.15 -9.83 -17.38
CA MET A 49 -3.81 -9.34 -17.10
C MET A 49 -3.67 -8.84 -15.66
N PHE A 50 -2.46 -8.93 -15.11
CA PHE A 50 -2.15 -8.20 -13.89
C PHE A 50 -2.20 -6.69 -14.14
N LEU A 51 -2.71 -5.95 -13.15
CA LEU A 51 -2.82 -4.51 -13.21
C LEU A 51 -1.68 -3.86 -12.43
N THR A 52 -1.03 -2.89 -13.05
CA THR A 52 -0.23 -1.88 -12.37
C THR A 52 -1.18 -0.73 -12.00
N ILE A 53 -1.35 -0.45 -10.70
CA ILE A 53 -2.36 0.50 -10.22
C ILE A 53 -2.20 1.89 -10.84
N SER A 54 -0.95 2.37 -10.96
CA SER A 54 -0.69 3.69 -11.54
C SER A 54 -1.07 3.79 -13.03
N GLU A 55 -1.14 2.67 -13.76
CA GLU A 55 -1.54 2.67 -15.18
C GLU A 55 -3.05 2.91 -15.38
N LEU A 56 -3.85 2.84 -14.31
CA LEU A 56 -5.27 3.21 -14.34
C LEU A 56 -5.46 4.74 -14.34
N ALA A 57 -4.43 5.50 -13.99
CA ALA A 57 -4.47 6.95 -14.00
C ALA A 57 -4.27 7.52 -15.42
N ALA A 58 -4.75 8.74 -15.64
CA ALA A 58 -4.56 9.48 -16.89
C ALA A 58 -3.08 9.84 -17.13
N ASP A 59 -2.35 10.10 -16.04
CA ASP A 59 -0.90 10.29 -16.01
C ASP A 59 -0.32 9.47 -14.84
N PRO A 60 0.26 8.28 -15.12
CA PRO A 60 0.79 7.39 -14.09
C PRO A 60 1.87 8.02 -13.20
N GLN A 61 2.73 8.86 -13.77
CA GLN A 61 3.81 9.49 -13.00
C GLN A 61 3.27 10.55 -12.04
N THR A 62 2.42 11.44 -12.54
CA THR A 62 1.76 12.46 -11.70
C THR A 62 0.95 11.81 -10.59
N PHE A 63 0.22 10.75 -10.89
CA PHE A 63 -0.57 10.00 -9.91
C PHE A 63 0.33 9.36 -8.83
N THR A 64 1.39 8.69 -9.23
CA THR A 64 2.33 8.05 -8.29
C THR A 64 2.92 9.07 -7.31
N LEU A 65 3.35 10.23 -7.81
CA LEU A 65 3.90 11.29 -6.96
C LEU A 65 2.83 11.91 -6.05
N ALA A 66 1.63 12.13 -6.56
CA ALA A 66 0.54 12.68 -5.75
C ALA A 66 0.12 11.75 -4.60
N VAL A 67 0.05 10.45 -4.85
CA VAL A 67 -0.23 9.47 -3.77
C VAL A 67 0.94 9.42 -2.78
N ALA A 68 2.19 9.51 -3.23
CA ALA A 68 3.34 9.60 -2.33
C ALA A 68 3.26 10.84 -1.42
N ASP A 69 2.84 11.99 -1.94
CA ASP A 69 2.61 13.21 -1.15
C ASP A 69 1.46 13.03 -0.14
N MET A 70 0.38 12.36 -0.55
CA MET A 70 -0.75 12.05 0.33
C MET A 70 -0.35 11.06 1.44
N ILE A 71 0.50 10.07 1.14
CA ILE A 71 1.07 9.16 2.15
C ILE A 71 1.86 9.96 3.17
N GLU A 72 2.71 10.88 2.73
CA GLU A 72 3.53 11.71 3.60
C GLU A 72 2.67 12.52 4.59
N VAL A 73 1.58 13.13 4.11
CA VAL A 73 0.63 13.86 4.96
C VAL A 73 -0.05 12.94 5.98
N GLN A 74 -0.55 11.77 5.56
CA GLN A 74 -1.17 10.82 6.49
C GLN A 74 -0.17 10.28 7.51
N ALA A 75 1.08 10.06 7.11
CA ALA A 75 2.14 9.62 8.00
C ALA A 75 2.46 10.65 9.07
N GLU A 76 2.51 11.94 8.72
CA GLU A 76 2.66 13.04 9.68
C GLU A 76 1.50 13.06 10.69
N GLU A 77 0.27 12.88 10.22
CA GLU A 77 -0.93 12.80 11.08
C GLU A 77 -0.90 11.58 12.01
N GLN A 78 -0.47 10.42 11.51
CA GLN A 78 -0.32 9.20 12.31
C GLN A 78 0.75 9.38 13.40
N ILE A 79 1.90 9.97 13.07
CA ILE A 79 2.97 10.26 14.03
C ILE A 79 2.46 11.25 15.08
N ALA A 80 1.80 12.34 14.68
CA ALA A 80 1.29 13.35 15.60
C ALA A 80 0.18 12.82 16.53
N SER A 81 -0.57 11.80 16.08
CA SER A 81 -1.64 11.16 16.88
C SER A 81 -1.15 10.02 17.77
N THR A 82 0.09 9.58 17.62
CA THR A 82 0.70 8.47 18.37
C THR A 82 1.43 9.03 19.60
N PRO A 83 0.97 8.79 20.85
CA PRO A 83 1.55 9.40 22.04
C PRO A 83 3.05 9.11 22.22
N GLU A 84 3.51 7.91 21.83
CA GLU A 84 4.90 7.48 21.93
C GLU A 84 5.82 8.20 20.95
N LEU A 85 5.25 8.87 19.95
CA LEU A 85 5.95 9.61 18.90
C LEU A 85 5.75 11.13 19.00
N GLU A 86 5.16 11.61 20.11
CA GLU A 86 4.89 13.04 20.31
C GLU A 86 6.13 13.90 20.07
N GLY A 87 5.98 14.89 19.19
CA GLY A 87 7.04 15.85 18.83
C GLY A 87 8.09 15.33 17.87
N ARG A 88 7.93 14.11 17.32
CA ARG A 88 8.79 13.59 16.26
C ARG A 88 8.29 14.00 14.88
N SER A 89 9.24 14.12 13.96
CA SER A 89 8.98 14.31 12.52
C SER A 89 9.08 12.98 11.76
N LEU A 90 8.74 12.98 10.47
CA LEU A 90 8.94 11.83 9.58
C LEU A 90 10.40 11.34 9.58
N SER A 91 11.37 12.26 9.52
CA SER A 91 12.80 11.94 9.53
C SER A 91 13.32 11.36 10.85
N ASP A 92 12.57 11.50 11.94
CA ASP A 92 12.90 10.88 13.23
C ASP A 92 12.35 9.43 13.35
N VAL A 93 11.37 9.08 12.50
CA VAL A 93 10.64 7.80 12.56
C VAL A 93 10.98 6.92 11.38
N TYR A 94 11.06 7.47 10.19
CA TYR A 94 11.30 6.76 8.95
C TYR A 94 12.78 6.78 8.55
N TRP A 95 13.18 5.87 7.67
CA TRP A 95 14.53 5.81 7.12
C TRP A 95 14.84 7.07 6.29
N ASP A 96 16.12 7.45 6.19
CA ASP A 96 16.55 8.64 5.45
C ASP A 96 16.09 8.66 3.98
N ASN A 97 15.88 7.48 3.39
CA ASN A 97 15.42 7.32 2.01
C ASN A 97 13.90 7.09 1.88
N TYR A 98 13.11 7.39 2.92
CA TYR A 98 11.67 7.11 2.92
C TYR A 98 10.97 7.73 1.70
N ARG A 99 11.36 8.92 1.26
CA ARG A 99 10.74 9.57 0.11
C ARG A 99 10.89 8.76 -1.17
N GLU A 100 12.09 8.22 -1.44
CA GLU A 100 12.33 7.34 -2.59
C GLU A 100 11.50 6.05 -2.51
N THR A 101 11.27 5.56 -1.29
CA THR A 101 10.41 4.40 -1.01
C THR A 101 8.95 4.74 -1.32
N LEU A 102 8.46 5.90 -0.87
CA LEU A 102 7.09 6.34 -1.17
C LEU A 102 6.84 6.49 -2.67
N GLU A 103 7.79 7.00 -3.45
CA GLU A 103 7.66 7.16 -4.90
C GLU A 103 7.58 5.84 -5.68
N LYS A 104 7.83 4.71 -5.01
CA LYS A 104 7.73 3.35 -5.59
C LYS A 104 6.52 2.57 -5.09
N TRP A 105 5.60 3.21 -4.37
CA TRP A 105 4.48 2.53 -3.73
C TRP A 105 3.69 1.61 -4.67
N SER A 106 3.51 2.00 -5.93
CA SER A 106 2.69 1.26 -6.91
C SER A 106 3.40 0.10 -7.59
N SER A 107 4.74 0.04 -7.53
CA SER A 107 5.55 -0.98 -8.21
C SER A 107 6.19 -2.00 -7.27
N ASP A 108 6.63 -1.54 -6.10
CA ASP A 108 7.52 -2.34 -5.24
C ASP A 108 6.84 -2.79 -3.94
N TYR A 109 5.67 -2.21 -3.58
CA TYR A 109 5.01 -2.44 -2.30
C TYR A 109 3.59 -2.96 -2.47
N ALA A 110 3.01 -3.46 -1.38
CA ALA A 110 1.64 -3.97 -1.40
C ALA A 110 0.66 -2.80 -1.57
N ALA A 111 -0.06 -2.80 -2.68
CA ALA A 111 -1.11 -1.83 -2.96
C ALA A 111 -2.31 -2.53 -3.57
N SER A 112 -3.48 -2.28 -3.04
CA SER A 112 -4.72 -2.96 -3.43
C SER A 112 -5.92 -2.04 -3.35
N PHE A 113 -6.97 -2.41 -4.08
CA PHE A 113 -8.26 -1.75 -3.98
C PHE A 113 -9.17 -2.50 -3.01
N ASP A 114 -10.09 -1.78 -2.39
CA ASP A 114 -11.21 -2.33 -1.64
C ASP A 114 -12.52 -1.63 -2.02
N ALA A 115 -13.59 -1.83 -1.25
CA ALA A 115 -14.88 -1.21 -1.53
C ALA A 115 -14.84 0.33 -1.47
N ASP A 116 -13.92 0.88 -0.71
CA ASP A 116 -13.89 2.29 -0.34
C ASP A 116 -12.78 3.07 -1.05
N GLY A 117 -11.71 2.39 -1.53
CA GLY A 117 -10.59 3.08 -2.16
C GLY A 117 -9.34 2.25 -2.43
N LEU A 118 -8.21 2.94 -2.40
CA LEU A 118 -6.86 2.38 -2.54
C LEU A 118 -6.20 2.28 -1.17
N THR A 119 -5.66 1.11 -0.86
CA THR A 119 -4.84 0.88 0.34
C THR A 119 -3.41 0.55 -0.08
N VAL A 120 -2.43 1.23 0.51
CA VAL A 120 -1.00 0.99 0.33
C VAL A 120 -0.41 0.51 1.65
N ILE A 121 0.33 -0.59 1.65
CA ILE A 121 0.93 -1.18 2.84
C ILE A 121 2.43 -1.34 2.64
N PHE A 122 3.20 -0.74 3.53
CA PHE A 122 4.62 -0.98 3.68
C PHE A 122 4.84 -1.95 4.84
N SER A 123 5.46 -3.07 4.57
CA SER A 123 5.77 -4.07 5.59
C SER A 123 6.76 -3.51 6.63
N ALA A 124 6.90 -4.18 7.76
CA ALA A 124 7.94 -3.81 8.72
C ALA A 124 9.32 -3.77 8.05
N TYR A 125 10.13 -2.77 8.38
CA TYR A 125 11.43 -2.43 7.79
C TYR A 125 11.40 -1.73 6.42
N GLU A 126 10.28 -1.61 5.75
CA GLU A 126 10.23 -0.92 4.46
C GLU A 126 10.31 0.61 4.60
N LEU A 127 9.55 1.21 5.52
CA LEU A 127 9.63 2.65 5.81
C LEU A 127 10.36 2.97 7.11
N ALA A 128 10.22 2.11 8.12
CA ALA A 128 10.68 2.36 9.47
C ALA A 128 11.25 1.09 10.12
N SER A 129 11.74 1.20 11.36
CA SER A 129 12.19 0.05 12.13
C SER A 129 11.04 -0.91 12.44
N TYR A 130 11.37 -2.17 12.73
CA TYR A 130 10.40 -3.21 13.11
C TYR A 130 9.45 -2.77 14.24
N ALA A 131 9.95 -1.97 15.19
CA ALA A 131 9.16 -1.49 16.33
C ALA A 131 7.97 -0.61 15.94
N ASN A 132 8.02 0.03 14.75
CA ASN A 132 6.91 0.82 14.23
C ASN A 132 5.86 -0.05 13.51
N GLY A 133 6.14 -1.33 13.28
CA GLY A 133 5.24 -2.24 12.57
C GLY A 133 5.06 -1.91 11.09
N PRO A 134 4.11 -2.59 10.42
CA PRO A 134 3.68 -2.22 9.08
C PRO A 134 3.02 -0.84 9.08
N GLN A 135 3.19 -0.10 7.98
CA GLN A 135 2.58 1.21 7.79
C GLN A 135 1.50 1.10 6.71
N GLU A 136 0.28 1.44 7.05
CA GLU A 136 -0.89 1.34 6.16
C GLU A 136 -1.48 2.72 5.91
N PHE A 137 -1.79 3.00 4.63
CA PHE A 137 -2.35 4.26 4.16
C PHE A 137 -3.54 3.99 3.26
N HIS A 138 -4.67 4.62 3.57
CA HIS A 138 -5.90 4.44 2.83
C HIS A 138 -6.38 5.74 2.18
N PHE A 139 -6.79 5.64 0.91
CA PHE A 139 -7.23 6.76 0.09
C PHE A 139 -8.61 6.45 -0.49
N PRO A 140 -9.67 7.11 -0.03
CA PRO A 140 -11.00 6.95 -0.64
C PRO A 140 -10.98 7.27 -2.13
N TYR A 141 -11.77 6.57 -2.94
CA TYR A 141 -11.89 6.85 -4.39
C TYR A 141 -12.14 8.32 -4.70
N ALA A 142 -12.95 9.01 -3.88
CA ALA A 142 -13.23 10.42 -4.02
C ALA A 142 -11.99 11.32 -3.92
N ALA A 143 -10.98 10.94 -3.13
CA ALA A 143 -9.73 11.69 -3.02
C ALA A 143 -8.84 11.52 -4.26
N LEU A 144 -9.04 10.45 -5.02
CA LEU A 144 -8.25 10.08 -6.19
C LEU A 144 -9.00 10.35 -7.51
N ASP A 145 -10.24 10.86 -7.45
CA ASP A 145 -11.16 10.94 -8.59
C ASP A 145 -10.60 11.68 -9.79
N SER A 146 -9.87 12.77 -9.57
CA SER A 146 -9.30 13.60 -10.64
C SER A 146 -8.09 12.96 -11.36
N TYR A 147 -7.55 11.86 -10.85
CA TYR A 147 -6.37 11.22 -11.43
C TYR A 147 -6.72 10.08 -12.38
N TRP A 148 -7.89 9.46 -12.24
CA TRP A 148 -8.25 8.30 -13.04
C TRP A 148 -8.45 8.65 -14.52
N SER A 149 -7.97 7.80 -15.40
CA SER A 149 -8.35 7.83 -16.82
C SER A 149 -9.79 7.32 -17.01
N ASP A 150 -10.40 7.60 -18.15
CA ASP A 150 -11.73 7.05 -18.49
C ASP A 150 -11.72 5.52 -18.46
N SER A 151 -10.65 4.90 -18.97
CA SER A 151 -10.47 3.44 -18.91
C SER A 151 -10.26 2.94 -17.50
N GLY A 152 -9.48 3.67 -16.68
CA GLY A 152 -9.26 3.32 -15.28
C GLY A 152 -10.55 3.36 -14.47
N ARG A 153 -11.38 4.39 -14.65
CA ARG A 153 -12.72 4.47 -14.04
C ARG A 153 -13.60 3.30 -14.43
N ALA A 154 -13.62 2.94 -15.71
CA ALA A 154 -14.39 1.80 -16.19
C ALA A 154 -13.92 0.47 -15.58
N VAL A 155 -12.61 0.26 -15.52
CA VAL A 155 -11.99 -0.94 -14.90
C VAL A 155 -12.33 -1.03 -13.40
N LEU A 156 -12.28 0.10 -12.68
CA LEU A 156 -12.59 0.18 -11.25
C LEU A 156 -14.10 0.19 -10.96
N GLY A 157 -14.97 0.33 -11.98
CA GLY A 157 -16.41 0.45 -11.81
C GLY A 157 -16.83 1.76 -11.15
N LEU A 158 -16.08 2.85 -11.41
CA LEU A 158 -16.38 4.20 -10.94
C LEU A 158 -17.19 4.94 -12.03
N ASP A 159 -18.44 5.27 -11.73
CA ASP A 159 -19.34 6.02 -12.61
C ASP A 159 -19.01 7.52 -12.65
#